data_eacd35d9266474d565a4c683d29a81c4
#
_entry.id   eacd35d9266474d565a4c683d29a81c4
#
_cell.length_a   1.000
_cell.length_b   1.000
_cell.length_c   1.000
_cell.angle_alpha   90.00
_cell.angle_beta   90.00
_cell.angle_gamma   90.00
#
_symmetry.space_group_name_H-M   'P 1'
#
loop_
_entity.id
_entity.type
_entity.pdbx_description
1 polymer ?
#
loop_
_entity_poly.entity_id
_entity_poly.type
_entity_poly.pdbx_seq_one_letter_code
_entity_poly.pdbx_strand_id
1 'polypeptide(L)'
;MCASNVQAETISLEYKGFYDRLKQVNKGSYQLVEVAFSVPMLPNCHIQSGTISSELNSTPLTYTSAQRLFIPFDDALKDQRALVNLEFEGKAEGCGIAMQVRSKQTQVQYDQERLQQIANEMDDLLGAMQGFPMRYFKDPIAGLNFEFAQDQTVTVTLDGREQQVNTSFKLSVEQINSLTTLQFSHVPTVLSPWVK
;
A
#
# COMPACT_ATOMS: atom_id res chain seq x y z
N MET A 1 -0.50 -43.21 -10.88
CA MET A 1 -0.44 -41.89 -10.20
C MET A 1 -0.44 -40.82 -11.30
N CYS A 2 -1.57 -40.14 -11.50
CA CYS A 2 -1.63 -39.00 -12.45
C CYS A 2 -1.04 -37.80 -11.72
N ALA A 3 0.12 -37.34 -12.15
CA ALA A 3 0.63 -36.04 -11.75
C ALA A 3 -0.27 -34.99 -12.42
N SER A 4 -1.11 -34.34 -11.64
CA SER A 4 -1.82 -33.14 -12.09
C SER A 4 -0.74 -32.07 -12.33
N ASN A 5 -0.48 -31.74 -13.59
CA ASN A 5 0.28 -30.54 -13.93
C ASN A 5 -0.55 -29.33 -13.46
N VAL A 6 -0.19 -28.77 -12.31
CA VAL A 6 -0.66 -27.46 -11.92
C VAL A 6 0.04 -26.49 -12.86
N GLN A 7 -0.68 -26.00 -13.86
CA GLN A 7 -0.17 -25.04 -14.83
C GLN A 7 -0.16 -23.69 -14.15
N ALA A 8 1.02 -23.08 -13.99
CA ALA A 8 1.16 -21.72 -13.52
C ALA A 8 0.46 -20.76 -14.49
N GLU A 9 -0.34 -19.87 -13.98
CA GLU A 9 -1.03 -18.85 -14.79
C GLU A 9 -0.36 -17.50 -14.60
N THR A 10 -0.14 -16.78 -15.71
CA THR A 10 0.56 -15.49 -15.72
C THR A 10 -0.43 -14.35 -15.94
N ILE A 11 -0.38 -13.34 -15.10
CA ILE A 11 -1.01 -12.05 -15.32
C ILE A 11 0.04 -11.06 -15.83
N SER A 12 -0.27 -10.38 -16.95
CA SER A 12 0.57 -9.33 -17.52
C SER A 12 -0.16 -7.99 -17.47
N LEU A 13 0.48 -6.98 -16.88
CA LEU A 13 -0.08 -5.64 -16.69
C LEU A 13 0.86 -4.60 -17.29
N GLU A 14 0.30 -3.58 -17.92
CA GLU A 14 1.08 -2.48 -18.45
C GLU A 14 1.82 -1.72 -17.34
N TYR A 15 3.15 -1.62 -17.45
CA TYR A 15 3.99 -0.87 -16.52
C TYR A 15 3.57 0.61 -16.42
N LYS A 16 3.04 1.18 -17.51
CA LYS A 16 2.57 2.56 -17.53
C LYS A 16 1.57 2.89 -16.41
N GLY A 17 0.69 1.95 -16.06
CA GLY A 17 -0.26 2.13 -14.97
C GLY A 17 0.41 2.36 -13.62
N PHE A 18 1.50 1.65 -13.33
CA PHE A 18 2.32 1.82 -12.12
C PHE A 18 3.12 3.12 -12.17
N TYR A 19 3.76 3.39 -13.32
CA TYR A 19 4.55 4.59 -13.54
C TYR A 19 3.74 5.86 -13.27
N ASP A 20 2.52 5.96 -13.77
CA ASP A 20 1.67 7.14 -13.62
C ASP A 20 1.36 7.44 -12.12
N ARG A 21 1.22 6.41 -11.28
CA ARG A 21 1.03 6.55 -9.83
C ARG A 21 2.32 6.97 -9.13
N LEU A 22 3.43 6.31 -9.44
CA LEU A 22 4.75 6.65 -8.88
C LEU A 22 5.16 8.07 -9.26
N LYS A 23 4.79 8.54 -10.46
CA LYS A 23 5.03 9.91 -10.91
C LYS A 23 4.36 10.95 -10.01
N GLN A 24 3.16 10.68 -9.48
CA GLN A 24 2.49 11.60 -8.55
C GLN A 24 3.27 11.67 -7.22
N VAL A 25 3.74 10.53 -6.71
CA VAL A 25 4.57 10.49 -5.50
C VAL A 25 5.84 11.33 -5.69
N ASN A 26 6.54 11.15 -6.81
CA ASN A 26 7.78 11.87 -7.09
C ASN A 26 7.56 13.38 -7.29
N LYS A 27 6.45 13.78 -7.91
CA LYS A 27 6.10 15.19 -8.09
C LYS A 27 5.77 15.89 -6.77
N GLY A 28 5.09 15.21 -5.87
CA GLY A 28 4.65 15.75 -4.59
C GLY A 28 5.77 15.83 -3.55
N SER A 29 6.91 15.16 -3.79
CA SER A 29 8.05 15.10 -2.86
C SER A 29 7.66 14.70 -1.43
N TYR A 30 6.69 13.79 -1.30
CA TYR A 30 6.17 13.33 -0.01
C TYR A 30 7.27 12.69 0.84
N GLN A 31 7.39 13.14 2.09
CA GLN A 31 8.43 12.67 2.99
C GLN A 31 7.98 11.44 3.78
N LEU A 32 6.73 11.37 4.14
CA LEU A 32 6.18 10.43 5.11
C LEU A 32 5.35 9.32 4.49
N VAL A 33 4.85 9.53 3.27
CA VAL A 33 3.93 8.60 2.62
C VAL A 33 4.48 8.05 1.31
N GLU A 34 3.99 6.90 0.93
CA GLU A 34 4.32 6.19 -0.30
C GLU A 34 3.10 5.55 -0.93
N VAL A 35 3.24 5.09 -2.16
CA VAL A 35 2.33 4.14 -2.80
C VAL A 35 2.95 2.75 -2.74
N ALA A 36 2.21 1.80 -2.22
CA ALA A 36 2.57 0.39 -2.25
C ALA A 36 1.67 -0.36 -3.21
N PHE A 37 2.26 -1.30 -3.94
CA PHE A 37 1.56 -2.27 -4.77
C PHE A 37 1.73 -3.64 -4.15
N SER A 38 0.67 -4.42 -4.07
CA SER A 38 0.72 -5.78 -3.52
C SER A 38 -0.32 -6.68 -4.16
N VAL A 39 -0.04 -7.97 -4.18
CA VAL A 39 -1.06 -8.97 -4.48
C VAL A 39 -1.70 -9.38 -3.16
N PRO A 40 -3.05 -9.36 -3.03
CA PRO A 40 -3.71 -9.82 -1.82
C PRO A 40 -3.36 -11.28 -1.48
N MET A 41 -3.17 -11.56 -0.19
CA MET A 41 -2.86 -12.89 0.33
C MET A 41 -4.11 -13.78 0.32
N LEU A 42 -4.56 -14.18 -0.88
CA LEU A 42 -5.64 -15.15 -1.07
C LEU A 42 -5.06 -16.55 -1.32
N PRO A 43 -5.79 -17.64 -1.01
CA PRO A 43 -5.27 -19.00 -1.12
C PRO A 43 -4.72 -19.40 -2.50
N ASN A 44 -5.27 -18.80 -3.57
CA ASN A 44 -4.86 -19.04 -4.97
C ASN A 44 -3.97 -17.95 -5.55
N CYS A 45 -3.63 -16.91 -4.80
CA CYS A 45 -2.90 -15.74 -5.29
C CYS A 45 -1.47 -15.66 -4.74
N HIS A 46 -0.79 -16.80 -4.61
CA HIS A 46 0.62 -16.80 -4.23
C HIS A 46 1.50 -16.58 -5.44
N ILE A 47 2.33 -15.53 -5.40
CA ILE A 47 3.31 -15.21 -6.43
C ILE A 47 4.41 -16.25 -6.41
N GLN A 48 4.59 -16.97 -7.52
CA GLN A 48 5.68 -17.89 -7.74
C GLN A 48 6.91 -17.19 -8.31
N SER A 49 6.67 -16.32 -9.29
CA SER A 49 7.70 -15.49 -9.89
C SER A 49 7.13 -14.17 -10.40
N GLY A 50 8.01 -13.17 -10.61
CA GLY A 50 7.63 -11.90 -11.22
C GLY A 50 8.74 -11.36 -12.10
N THR A 51 8.38 -10.69 -13.18
CA THR A 51 9.32 -10.02 -14.07
C THR A 51 8.76 -8.69 -14.56
N ILE A 52 9.67 -7.76 -14.91
CA ILE A 52 9.35 -6.59 -15.71
C ILE A 52 10.04 -6.79 -17.05
N SER A 53 9.26 -6.90 -18.14
CA SER A 53 9.76 -7.21 -19.47
C SER A 53 9.35 -6.17 -20.50
N SER A 54 10.25 -5.89 -21.44
CA SER A 54 10.01 -5.13 -22.66
C SER A 54 10.51 -5.93 -23.86
N GLU A 55 10.39 -5.39 -25.05
CA GLU A 55 10.98 -6.01 -26.25
C GLU A 55 12.51 -6.12 -26.16
N LEU A 56 13.16 -5.27 -25.38
CA LEU A 56 14.62 -5.18 -25.27
C LEU A 56 15.19 -5.97 -24.11
N ASN A 57 14.47 -6.03 -22.97
CA ASN A 57 15.00 -6.58 -21.73
C ASN A 57 13.89 -7.25 -20.89
N SER A 58 14.32 -8.19 -20.05
CA SER A 58 13.49 -8.75 -18.97
C SER A 58 14.32 -8.79 -17.68
N THR A 59 13.78 -8.27 -16.59
CA THR A 59 14.42 -8.24 -15.28
C THR A 59 13.49 -8.85 -14.23
N PRO A 60 14.03 -9.58 -13.24
CA PRO A 60 13.24 -10.09 -12.14
C PRO A 60 12.56 -8.95 -11.37
N LEU A 61 11.30 -9.14 -11.01
CA LEU A 61 10.58 -8.27 -10.10
C LEU A 61 10.82 -8.71 -8.66
N THR A 62 11.27 -7.79 -7.82
CA THR A 62 11.44 -8.05 -6.39
C THR A 62 10.11 -7.88 -5.65
N TYR A 63 9.81 -8.80 -4.74
CA TYR A 63 8.64 -8.73 -3.86
C TYR A 63 8.94 -9.36 -2.49
N THR A 64 8.14 -8.99 -1.48
CA THR A 64 8.25 -9.55 -0.12
C THR A 64 7.45 -10.85 0.04
N SER A 65 7.65 -11.56 1.16
CA SER A 65 6.80 -12.70 1.55
C SER A 65 5.32 -12.32 1.74
N ALA A 66 5.04 -11.06 2.08
CA ALA A 66 3.69 -10.49 2.12
C ALA A 66 3.22 -9.99 0.74
N GLN A 67 3.88 -10.40 -0.35
CA GLN A 67 3.54 -10.10 -1.73
C GLN A 67 3.47 -8.60 -2.08
N ARG A 68 4.23 -7.76 -1.36
CA ARG A 68 4.47 -6.38 -1.76
C ARG A 68 5.46 -6.33 -2.90
N LEU A 69 5.10 -5.64 -3.99
CA LEU A 69 5.89 -5.49 -5.20
C LEU A 69 6.77 -4.23 -5.13
N PHE A 70 8.02 -4.33 -5.51
CA PHE A 70 8.93 -3.19 -5.66
C PHE A 70 9.02 -2.80 -7.13
N ILE A 71 8.11 -1.94 -7.56
CA ILE A 71 8.08 -1.41 -8.93
C ILE A 71 9.00 -0.19 -9.00
N PRO A 72 10.04 -0.19 -9.84
CA PRO A 72 10.92 0.97 -10.00
C PRO A 72 10.17 2.12 -10.70
N PHE A 73 10.62 3.36 -10.47
CA PHE A 73 10.19 4.51 -11.25
C PHE A 73 11.24 4.76 -12.35
N ASP A 74 10.91 4.38 -13.59
CA ASP A 74 11.83 4.38 -14.71
C ASP A 74 11.14 4.81 -16.01
N ASP A 75 11.60 5.91 -16.58
CA ASP A 75 11.08 6.46 -17.84
C ASP A 75 11.32 5.50 -19.03
N ALA A 76 12.46 4.78 -19.04
CA ALA A 76 12.78 3.88 -20.12
C ALA A 76 11.81 2.69 -20.18
N LEU A 77 11.45 2.10 -19.05
CA LEU A 77 10.45 1.02 -18.99
C LEU A 77 9.08 1.49 -19.52
N LYS A 78 8.68 2.73 -19.16
CA LYS A 78 7.43 3.33 -19.67
C LYS A 78 7.49 3.53 -21.19
N ASP A 79 8.59 4.07 -21.72
CA ASP A 79 8.74 4.38 -23.14
C ASP A 79 8.86 3.12 -23.99
N GLN A 80 9.43 2.04 -23.44
CA GLN A 80 9.50 0.71 -24.04
C GLN A 80 8.20 -0.09 -23.88
N ARG A 81 7.14 0.49 -23.29
CA ARG A 81 5.86 -0.20 -23.05
C ARG A 81 6.02 -1.52 -22.30
N ALA A 82 6.89 -1.52 -21.28
CA ALA A 82 7.16 -2.69 -20.49
C ALA A 82 5.90 -3.27 -19.84
N LEU A 83 5.93 -4.56 -19.56
CA LEU A 83 4.89 -5.31 -18.86
C LEU A 83 5.43 -5.78 -17.51
N VAL A 84 4.58 -5.71 -16.49
CA VAL A 84 4.77 -6.39 -15.20
C VAL A 84 4.07 -7.72 -15.30
N ASN A 85 4.82 -8.81 -15.26
CA ASN A 85 4.29 -10.17 -15.33
C ASN A 85 4.41 -10.82 -13.96
N LEU A 86 3.33 -11.46 -13.52
CA LEU A 86 3.27 -12.23 -12.27
C LEU A 86 2.79 -13.64 -12.59
N GLU A 87 3.56 -14.63 -12.20
CA GLU A 87 3.18 -16.04 -12.25
C GLU A 87 2.66 -16.47 -10.89
N PHE A 88 1.53 -17.18 -10.88
CA PHE A 88 0.87 -17.66 -9.68
C PHE A 88 0.91 -19.17 -9.60
N GLU A 89 0.92 -19.69 -8.38
CA GLU A 89 0.71 -21.11 -8.10
C GLU A 89 -0.75 -21.50 -8.43
N GLY A 90 -0.98 -22.08 -9.62
CA GLY A 90 -2.32 -22.46 -10.08
C GLY A 90 -3.04 -21.38 -10.88
N LYS A 91 -4.37 -21.30 -10.72
CA LYS A 91 -5.20 -20.36 -11.47
C LYS A 91 -5.11 -18.96 -10.87
N ALA A 92 -4.87 -17.98 -11.72
CA ALA A 92 -4.82 -16.57 -11.35
C ALA A 92 -6.20 -15.86 -11.33
N GLU A 93 -7.28 -16.63 -11.43
CA GLU A 93 -8.65 -16.09 -11.43
C GLU A 93 -8.94 -15.35 -10.12
N GLY A 94 -9.30 -14.07 -10.20
CA GLY A 94 -9.54 -13.20 -9.06
C GLY A 94 -8.27 -12.63 -8.41
N CYS A 95 -7.08 -13.02 -8.89
CA CYS A 95 -5.84 -12.38 -8.46
C CYS A 95 -5.65 -11.05 -9.17
N GLY A 96 -5.21 -10.05 -8.44
CA GLY A 96 -4.97 -8.72 -8.99
C GLY A 96 -3.95 -7.98 -8.15
N ILE A 97 -3.57 -6.78 -8.60
CA ILE A 97 -2.67 -5.91 -7.84
C ILE A 97 -3.51 -4.85 -7.13
N ALA A 98 -3.44 -4.83 -5.82
CA ALA A 98 -3.96 -3.75 -4.99
C ALA A 98 -2.93 -2.62 -4.91
N MET A 99 -3.41 -1.39 -4.92
CA MET A 99 -2.63 -0.19 -4.67
C MET A 99 -3.09 0.46 -3.37
N GLN A 100 -2.15 0.81 -2.53
CA GLN A 100 -2.44 1.45 -1.24
C GLN A 100 -1.52 2.65 -1.02
N VAL A 101 -2.10 3.79 -0.65
CA VAL A 101 -1.36 4.90 -0.04
C VAL A 101 -1.12 4.53 1.41
N ARG A 102 0.11 4.66 1.89
CA ARG A 102 0.46 4.34 3.28
C ARG A 102 1.66 5.13 3.77
N SER A 103 1.89 5.13 5.06
CA SER A 103 3.11 5.67 5.66
C SER A 103 4.33 4.83 5.24
N LYS A 104 5.45 5.49 4.95
CA LYS A 104 6.73 4.83 4.67
C LYS A 104 7.24 4.04 5.86
N GLN A 105 6.95 4.51 7.07
CA GLN A 105 7.38 3.90 8.33
C GLN A 105 6.25 3.95 9.35
N THR A 106 6.17 2.91 10.16
CA THR A 106 5.28 2.83 11.32
C THR A 106 6.08 2.86 12.60
N GLN A 107 5.50 3.38 13.67
CA GLN A 107 6.13 3.56 14.98
C GLN A 107 5.17 3.13 16.09
N VAL A 108 5.70 2.86 17.26
CA VAL A 108 4.87 2.56 18.45
C VAL A 108 4.29 3.83 19.09
N GLN A 109 4.86 5.00 18.81
CA GLN A 109 4.44 6.26 19.41
C GLN A 109 4.37 7.37 18.36
N TYR A 110 3.33 8.18 18.44
CA TYR A 110 3.08 9.34 17.62
C TYR A 110 2.66 10.52 18.49
N ASP A 111 3.12 11.71 18.12
CA ASP A 111 2.57 12.99 18.58
C ASP A 111 1.54 13.53 17.56
N GLN A 112 0.83 14.56 17.97
CA GLN A 112 -0.19 15.22 17.16
C GLN A 112 0.37 15.73 15.83
N GLU A 113 1.50 16.44 15.87
CA GLU A 113 2.11 17.05 14.69
C GLU A 113 2.45 16.02 13.63
N ARG A 114 3.06 14.89 14.04
CA ARG A 114 3.41 13.81 13.15
C ARG A 114 2.20 13.15 12.49
N LEU A 115 1.13 12.94 13.25
CA LEU A 115 -0.12 12.39 12.73
C LEU A 115 -0.79 13.33 11.75
N GLN A 116 -0.80 14.63 12.03
CA GLN A 116 -1.33 15.65 11.11
C GLN A 116 -0.52 15.71 9.82
N GLN A 117 0.81 15.67 9.88
CA GLN A 117 1.68 15.66 8.70
C GLN A 117 1.38 14.42 7.83
N ILE A 118 1.32 13.23 8.44
CA ILE A 118 0.99 11.98 7.72
C ILE A 118 -0.39 12.06 7.07
N ALA A 119 -1.41 12.50 7.81
CA ALA A 119 -2.77 12.62 7.31
C ALA A 119 -2.87 13.60 6.14
N ASN A 120 -2.22 14.76 6.25
CA ASN A 120 -2.19 15.77 5.18
C ASN A 120 -1.48 15.26 3.92
N GLU A 121 -0.32 14.60 4.06
CA GLU A 121 0.37 14.02 2.91
C GLU A 121 -0.45 12.89 2.25
N MET A 122 -1.15 12.05 3.04
CA MET A 122 -2.04 11.02 2.50
C MET A 122 -3.21 11.62 1.73
N ASP A 123 -3.85 12.65 2.29
CA ASP A 123 -4.99 13.30 1.65
C ASP A 123 -4.59 13.99 0.35
N ASP A 124 -3.46 14.71 0.34
CA ASP A 124 -2.95 15.38 -0.86
C ASP A 124 -2.54 14.37 -1.94
N LEU A 125 -1.84 13.29 -1.57
CA LEU A 125 -1.45 12.25 -2.51
C LEU A 125 -2.66 11.54 -3.15
N LEU A 126 -3.69 11.22 -2.36
CA LEU A 126 -4.94 10.68 -2.88
C LEU A 126 -5.62 11.64 -3.87
N GLY A 127 -5.62 12.94 -3.56
CA GLY A 127 -6.12 13.98 -4.47
C GLY A 127 -5.30 14.06 -5.76
N ALA A 128 -3.97 14.03 -5.64
CA ALA A 128 -3.07 14.07 -6.79
C ALA A 128 -3.28 12.88 -7.74
N MET A 129 -3.58 11.70 -7.19
CA MET A 129 -3.85 10.48 -7.97
C MET A 129 -5.17 10.52 -8.73
N GLN A 130 -6.17 11.23 -8.23
CA GLN A 130 -7.44 11.40 -8.95
C GLN A 130 -7.29 12.35 -10.15
N GLY A 131 -6.33 13.28 -10.09
CA GLY A 131 -6.06 14.24 -11.16
C GLY A 131 -7.14 15.32 -11.31
N PHE A 132 -6.95 16.20 -12.29
CA PHE A 132 -7.91 17.27 -12.63
C PHE A 132 -9.06 16.69 -13.47
N PRO A 133 -10.33 17.12 -13.25
CA PRO A 133 -10.78 18.01 -12.19
C PRO A 133 -11.16 17.30 -10.88
N MET A 134 -11.13 15.96 -10.84
CA MET A 134 -11.67 15.14 -9.76
C MET A 134 -11.03 15.43 -8.39
N ARG A 135 -9.75 15.83 -8.36
CA ARG A 135 -9.07 16.21 -7.11
C ARG A 135 -9.82 17.27 -6.29
N TYR A 136 -10.61 18.11 -6.93
CA TYR A 136 -11.37 19.18 -6.26
C TYR A 136 -12.75 18.75 -5.73
N PHE A 137 -13.19 17.57 -6.12
CA PHE A 137 -14.47 16.99 -5.72
C PHE A 137 -14.31 15.80 -4.77
N LYS A 138 -13.05 15.47 -4.43
CA LYS A 138 -12.74 14.41 -3.48
C LYS A 138 -13.13 14.85 -2.08
N ASP A 139 -13.80 13.97 -1.33
CA ASP A 139 -13.93 14.12 0.10
C ASP A 139 -12.56 13.96 0.78
N PRO A 140 -12.26 14.74 1.83
CA PRO A 140 -11.05 14.52 2.61
C PRO A 140 -11.08 13.16 3.31
N ILE A 141 -9.92 12.65 3.68
CA ILE A 141 -9.86 11.41 4.47
C ILE A 141 -10.57 11.61 5.81
N ALA A 142 -11.22 10.57 6.31
CA ALA A 142 -11.89 10.60 7.60
C ALA A 142 -10.88 10.52 8.77
N GLY A 143 -9.67 10.04 8.51
CA GLY A 143 -8.63 9.85 9.49
C GLY A 143 -7.56 8.88 9.03
N LEU A 144 -6.96 8.22 9.99
CA LEU A 144 -5.90 7.23 9.80
C LEU A 144 -6.35 5.85 10.29
N ASN A 145 -5.91 4.80 9.59
CA ASN A 145 -6.13 3.40 9.94
C ASN A 145 -4.79 2.73 10.22
N PHE A 146 -4.61 2.22 11.42
CA PHE A 146 -3.46 1.44 11.87
C PHE A 146 -3.82 -0.03 11.83
N GLU A 147 -3.07 -0.83 11.10
CA GLU A 147 -3.26 -2.29 11.00
C GLU A 147 -2.17 -3.01 11.77
N PHE A 148 -2.52 -4.10 12.42
CA PHE A 148 -1.61 -4.90 13.22
C PHE A 148 -1.54 -6.32 12.68
N ALA A 149 -0.48 -7.06 13.06
CA ALA A 149 -0.39 -8.48 12.73
C ALA A 149 -1.58 -9.26 13.30
N GLN A 150 -1.99 -10.30 12.59
CA GLN A 150 -3.06 -11.18 13.06
C GLN A 150 -2.64 -11.87 14.37
N ASP A 151 -3.64 -12.25 15.17
CA ASP A 151 -3.47 -12.98 16.45
C ASP A 151 -2.75 -12.20 17.56
N GLN A 152 -2.70 -10.87 17.45
CA GLN A 152 -2.16 -10.00 18.51
C GLN A 152 -3.26 -9.12 19.10
N THR A 153 -3.32 -9.07 20.44
CA THR A 153 -4.07 -8.02 21.14
C THR A 153 -3.13 -6.84 21.40
N VAL A 154 -3.50 -5.68 20.88
CA VAL A 154 -2.70 -4.46 20.99
C VAL A 154 -3.36 -3.48 21.95
N THR A 155 -2.62 -3.03 22.95
CA THR A 155 -3.05 -1.92 23.80
C THR A 155 -2.76 -0.60 23.09
N VAL A 156 -3.80 0.22 22.92
CA VAL A 156 -3.75 1.58 22.39
C VAL A 156 -3.92 2.55 23.54
N THR A 157 -2.98 3.43 23.74
CA THR A 157 -3.02 4.49 24.75
C THR A 157 -3.16 5.85 24.06
N LEU A 158 -4.30 6.51 24.30
CA LEU A 158 -4.61 7.87 23.83
C LEU A 158 -4.62 8.80 25.03
N ASP A 159 -3.66 9.72 25.12
CA ASP A 159 -3.54 10.69 26.23
C ASP A 159 -3.71 10.04 27.61
N GLY A 160 -3.08 8.86 27.80
CA GLY A 160 -3.13 8.09 29.04
C GLY A 160 -4.36 7.20 29.22
N ARG A 161 -5.31 7.18 28.26
CA ARG A 161 -6.46 6.28 28.28
C ARG A 161 -6.17 5.04 27.45
N GLU A 162 -6.32 3.87 28.03
CA GLU A 162 -6.04 2.61 27.37
C GLU A 162 -7.30 1.93 26.83
N GLN A 163 -7.15 1.32 25.66
CA GLN A 163 -8.13 0.39 25.09
C GLN A 163 -7.42 -0.75 24.36
N GLN A 164 -8.08 -1.87 24.21
CA GLN A 164 -7.54 -3.01 23.48
C GLN A 164 -8.19 -3.15 22.10
N VAL A 165 -7.36 -3.46 21.10
CA VAL A 165 -7.77 -3.76 19.73
C VAL A 165 -7.05 -4.99 19.24
N ASN A 166 -7.59 -5.66 18.22
CA ASN A 166 -6.98 -6.88 17.67
C ASN A 166 -6.29 -6.61 16.34
N THR A 167 -7.04 -6.28 15.30
CA THR A 167 -6.53 -6.23 13.93
C THR A 167 -6.28 -4.83 13.41
N SER A 168 -7.05 -3.84 13.87
CA SER A 168 -6.93 -2.47 13.42
C SER A 168 -7.44 -1.46 14.43
N PHE A 169 -6.93 -0.24 14.32
CA PHE A 169 -7.37 0.93 15.08
C PHE A 169 -7.55 2.11 14.14
N LYS A 170 -8.72 2.75 14.19
CA LYS A 170 -9.02 3.95 13.40
C LYS A 170 -9.02 5.17 14.28
N LEU A 171 -8.32 6.21 13.83
CA LEU A 171 -8.23 7.51 14.48
C LEU A 171 -8.78 8.59 13.55
N SER A 172 -9.84 9.28 13.97
CA SER A 172 -10.46 10.30 13.13
C SER A 172 -9.62 11.58 13.07
N VAL A 173 -9.85 12.43 12.05
CA VAL A 173 -9.19 13.74 11.94
C VAL A 173 -9.48 14.60 13.16
N GLU A 174 -10.69 14.58 13.71
CA GLU A 174 -11.06 15.32 14.92
C GLU A 174 -10.25 14.83 16.13
N GLN A 175 -10.07 13.53 16.28
CA GLN A 175 -9.23 12.97 17.34
C GLN A 175 -7.75 13.34 17.13
N ILE A 176 -7.22 13.28 15.91
CA ILE A 176 -5.86 13.71 15.59
C ILE A 176 -5.65 15.17 16.00
N ASN A 177 -6.63 16.04 15.76
CA ASN A 177 -6.53 17.47 16.09
C ASN A 177 -6.66 17.80 17.58
N SER A 178 -7.09 16.86 18.40
CA SER A 178 -7.31 17.08 19.84
C SER A 178 -6.37 16.28 20.74
N LEU A 179 -5.73 15.21 20.26
CA LEU A 179 -4.83 14.39 21.06
C LEU A 179 -3.46 15.04 21.23
N THR A 180 -2.75 14.66 22.28
CA THR A 180 -1.35 15.00 22.52
C THR A 180 -0.44 13.84 22.11
N THR A 181 -0.77 12.63 22.54
CA THR A 181 0.04 11.43 22.32
C THR A 181 -0.82 10.22 21.97
N LEU A 182 -0.29 9.41 21.06
CA LEU A 182 -0.82 8.08 20.74
C LEU A 182 0.31 7.06 20.89
N GLN A 183 0.06 6.00 21.64
CA GLN A 183 1.02 4.92 21.85
C GLN A 183 0.37 3.57 21.64
N PHE A 184 1.14 2.64 21.06
CA PHE A 184 0.76 1.24 20.84
C PHE A 184 1.69 0.31 21.61
N SER A 185 1.20 -0.81 22.11
CA SER A 185 2.04 -1.87 22.69
C SER A 185 2.87 -2.63 21.65
N HIS A 186 2.46 -2.59 20.37
CA HIS A 186 3.14 -3.21 19.23
C HIS A 186 3.18 -2.27 18.03
N VAL A 187 4.23 -2.38 17.22
CA VAL A 187 4.34 -1.56 15.99
C VAL A 187 3.25 -1.94 15.01
N PRO A 188 2.47 -0.99 14.47
CA PRO A 188 1.55 -1.25 13.37
C PRO A 188 2.28 -1.80 12.15
N THR A 189 1.71 -2.77 11.46
CA THR A 189 2.26 -3.31 10.20
C THR A 189 2.01 -2.36 9.04
N VAL A 190 0.89 -1.65 9.05
CA VAL A 190 0.49 -0.65 8.04
C VAL A 190 -0.16 0.54 8.74
N LEU A 191 0.11 1.73 8.23
CA LEU A 191 -0.61 2.96 8.51
C LEU A 191 -1.11 3.54 7.19
N SER A 192 -2.41 3.60 7.02
CA SER A 192 -3.10 3.98 5.78
C SER A 192 -4.18 5.03 6.02
N PRO A 193 -4.66 5.74 4.98
CA PRO A 193 -5.77 6.67 5.12
C PRO A 193 -7.07 5.90 5.39
N TRP A 194 -7.86 6.43 6.31
CA TRP A 194 -9.23 6.00 6.48
C TRP A 194 -10.14 6.89 5.61
N VAL A 195 -10.70 6.30 4.55
CA VAL A 195 -11.73 6.92 3.70
C VAL A 195 -13.12 6.39 4.11
N LYS A 196 -14.15 7.23 3.97
CA LYS A 196 -15.56 6.86 4.24
C LYS A 196 -16.18 6.20 3.03
#